data_3c0f7f96ce0b67e91264b16a2fefc47e
#
_entry.id   3c0f7f96ce0b67e91264b16a2fefc47e
#
_cell.length_a   1.000
_cell.length_b   1.000
_cell.length_c   1.000
_cell.angle_alpha   90.00
_cell.angle_beta   90.00
_cell.angle_gamma   90.00
#
_symmetry.space_group_name_H-M   'P 1'
#
loop_
_entity.id
_entity.type
_entity.pdbx_description
1 polymer ?
#
loop_
_entity_poly.entity_id
_entity_poly.type
_entity_poly.pdbx_seq_one_letter_code
_entity_poly.pdbx_strand_id
1 'polypeptide(L)'
;MTSFLPKRYFERLVEKSNDRTKSWSISFWNQLLVLIFGQLDGCNSLRELTDITIAHSSKSYHLGFGKTPITRSTLSKANMLRDYRVFESFAYHMVNLAQQKRTDKEFDLNGTFYAFDSTAIDLCLSLYD
;
A
#
# COMPACT_ATOMS: atom_id res chain seq x y z
N MET A 1 1.39 9.02 -11.74
CA MET A 1 1.36 8.90 -10.25
C MET A 1 2.36 7.87 -9.71
N THR A 2 2.73 6.84 -10.45
CA THR A 2 3.62 5.77 -9.98
C THR A 2 5.11 5.98 -10.27
N SER A 3 5.49 7.05 -10.98
CA SER A 3 6.88 7.29 -11.42
C SER A 3 7.88 7.55 -10.27
N PHE A 4 7.39 7.96 -9.11
CA PHE A 4 8.23 8.20 -7.93
C PHE A 4 8.37 6.96 -7.01
N LEU A 5 7.55 5.92 -7.22
CA LEU A 5 7.64 4.69 -6.45
C LEU A 5 8.71 3.76 -7.04
N PRO A 6 9.73 3.35 -6.28
CA PRO A 6 10.83 2.52 -6.77
C PRO A 6 10.38 1.05 -6.94
N LYS A 7 9.64 0.78 -8.02
CA LYS A 7 9.07 -0.55 -8.33
C LYS A 7 10.10 -1.67 -8.29
N ARG A 8 11.29 -1.46 -8.88
CA ARG A 8 12.37 -2.47 -8.89
C ARG A 8 12.86 -2.83 -7.49
N TYR A 9 12.86 -1.87 -6.57
CA TYR A 9 13.21 -2.15 -5.19
C TYR A 9 12.14 -3.01 -4.50
N PHE A 10 10.86 -2.67 -4.71
CA PHE A 10 9.75 -3.45 -4.19
C PHE A 10 9.74 -4.89 -4.73
N GLU A 11 9.95 -5.08 -6.04
CA GLU A 11 10.05 -6.41 -6.66
C GLU A 11 11.17 -7.26 -6.04
N ARG A 12 12.33 -6.66 -5.75
CA ARG A 12 13.42 -7.35 -5.03
C ARG A 12 13.03 -7.77 -3.61
N LEU A 13 12.25 -6.96 -2.90
CA LEU A 13 11.72 -7.34 -1.58
C LEU A 13 10.78 -8.54 -1.69
N VAL A 14 9.89 -8.53 -2.69
CA VAL A 14 8.99 -9.66 -2.97
C VAL A 14 9.78 -10.92 -3.31
N GLU A 15 10.81 -10.83 -4.13
CA GLU A 15 11.66 -11.97 -4.46
C GLU A 15 12.35 -12.58 -3.23
N LYS A 16 12.87 -11.74 -2.34
CA LYS A 16 13.53 -12.16 -1.10
C LYS A 16 12.58 -12.79 -0.09
N SER A 17 11.30 -12.41 -0.09
CA SER A 17 10.31 -12.91 0.87
C SER A 17 10.01 -14.40 0.71
N ASN A 18 10.38 -15.01 -0.41
CA ASN A 18 10.07 -16.40 -0.75
C ASN A 18 8.58 -16.78 -0.61
N ASP A 19 7.68 -15.82 -0.77
CA ASP A 19 6.25 -15.97 -0.64
C ASP A 19 5.68 -16.82 -1.79
N ARG A 20 4.92 -17.86 -1.47
CA ARG A 20 4.30 -18.78 -2.44
C ARG A 20 3.17 -18.15 -3.24
N THR A 21 2.67 -16.99 -2.82
CA THR A 21 1.57 -16.27 -3.48
C THR A 21 2.02 -15.38 -4.64
N LYS A 22 3.31 -15.41 -5.01
CA LYS A 22 3.86 -14.60 -6.13
C LYS A 22 3.17 -14.87 -7.47
N SER A 23 2.74 -16.12 -7.69
CA SER A 23 2.08 -16.56 -8.92
C SER A 23 0.57 -16.28 -8.97
N TRP A 24 0.00 -15.61 -7.97
CA TRP A 24 -1.42 -15.29 -7.97
C TRP A 24 -1.78 -14.26 -9.03
N SER A 25 -3.06 -14.24 -9.43
CA SER A 25 -3.59 -13.33 -10.45
C SER A 25 -3.38 -11.85 -10.11
N ILE A 26 -3.39 -11.50 -8.82
CA ILE A 26 -3.01 -10.17 -8.35
C ILE A 26 -1.52 -10.17 -7.97
N SER A 27 -0.72 -9.32 -8.61
CA SER A 27 0.68 -9.13 -8.21
C SER A 27 0.79 -8.38 -6.88
N PHE A 28 1.91 -8.53 -6.17
CA PHE A 28 2.20 -7.73 -4.97
C PHE A 28 2.19 -6.23 -5.28
N TRP A 29 2.70 -5.85 -6.44
CA TRP A 29 2.71 -4.46 -6.89
C TRP A 29 1.31 -3.91 -7.10
N ASN A 30 0.42 -4.66 -7.74
CA ASN A 30 -0.96 -4.23 -7.93
C ASN A 30 -1.71 -4.12 -6.60
N GLN A 31 -1.47 -5.04 -5.67
CA GLN A 31 -2.04 -4.93 -4.32
C GLN A 31 -1.57 -3.65 -3.62
N LEU A 32 -0.27 -3.35 -3.67
CA LEU A 32 0.28 -2.11 -3.10
C LEU A 32 -0.39 -0.88 -3.70
N LEU A 33 -0.47 -0.80 -5.03
CA LEU A 33 -1.07 0.35 -5.71
C LEU A 33 -2.55 0.53 -5.38
N VAL A 34 -3.31 -0.56 -5.31
CA VAL A 34 -4.74 -0.51 -4.97
C VAL A 34 -4.93 -0.02 -3.54
N LEU A 35 -4.13 -0.50 -2.59
CA LEU A 35 -4.21 -0.06 -1.21
C LEU A 35 -3.80 1.42 -1.04
N ILE A 36 -2.75 1.87 -1.73
CA ILE A 36 -2.37 3.30 -1.73
C ILE A 36 -3.50 4.14 -2.33
N PHE A 37 -4.08 3.70 -3.44
CA PHE A 37 -5.21 4.40 -4.06
C PHE A 37 -6.39 4.52 -3.10
N GLY A 38 -6.74 3.43 -2.39
CA GLY A 38 -7.82 3.45 -1.40
C GLY A 38 -7.58 4.43 -0.27
N GLN A 39 -6.34 4.56 0.19
CA GLN A 39 -5.99 5.55 1.23
C GLN A 39 -6.09 6.98 0.71
N LEU A 40 -5.65 7.24 -0.51
CA LEU A 40 -5.71 8.57 -1.12
C LEU A 40 -7.14 9.00 -1.46
N ASP A 41 -8.00 8.05 -1.80
CA ASP A 41 -9.42 8.30 -2.13
C ASP A 41 -10.33 8.29 -0.90
N GLY A 42 -9.81 7.93 0.28
CA GLY A 42 -10.54 7.90 1.53
C GLY A 42 -11.52 6.72 1.66
N CYS A 43 -11.27 5.60 0.98
CA CYS A 43 -12.11 4.41 1.07
C CYS A 43 -12.11 3.82 2.47
N ASN A 44 -13.30 3.53 3.01
CA ASN A 44 -13.48 2.96 4.36
C ASN A 44 -13.59 1.43 4.35
N SER A 45 -13.72 0.81 3.19
CA SER A 45 -13.88 -0.64 3.08
C SER A 45 -13.28 -1.21 1.80
N LEU A 46 -12.93 -2.52 1.83
CA LEU A 46 -12.47 -3.22 0.62
C LEU A 46 -13.56 -3.30 -0.46
N ARG A 47 -14.84 -3.27 -0.08
CA ARG A 47 -15.95 -3.24 -1.03
C ARG A 47 -15.93 -1.93 -1.81
N GLU A 48 -15.92 -0.81 -1.10
CA GLU A 48 -15.87 0.52 -1.70
C GLU A 48 -14.64 0.67 -2.60
N LEU A 49 -13.47 0.24 -2.14
CA LEU A 49 -12.24 0.25 -2.91
C LEU A 49 -12.35 -0.54 -4.21
N THR A 50 -12.90 -1.75 -4.17
CA THR A 50 -13.07 -2.56 -5.39
C THR A 50 -14.13 -1.99 -6.32
N ASP A 51 -15.22 -1.45 -5.80
CA ASP A 51 -16.28 -0.83 -6.61
C ASP A 51 -15.74 0.41 -7.35
N ILE A 52 -14.96 1.25 -6.68
CA ILE A 52 -14.30 2.41 -7.28
C ILE A 52 -13.26 2.00 -8.33
N THR A 53 -12.46 0.98 -8.07
CA THR A 53 -11.47 0.50 -9.05
C THR A 53 -12.13 -0.09 -10.29
N ILE A 54 -13.28 -0.74 -10.15
CA ILE A 54 -14.08 -1.24 -11.28
C ILE A 54 -14.70 -0.07 -12.06
N ALA A 55 -15.30 0.89 -11.37
CA ALA A 55 -15.89 2.08 -11.99
C ALA A 55 -14.88 2.89 -12.82
N HIS A 56 -13.63 2.91 -12.38
CA HIS A 56 -12.52 3.59 -13.07
C HIS A 56 -11.66 2.64 -13.93
N SER A 57 -12.19 1.49 -14.34
CA SER A 57 -11.44 0.46 -15.09
C SER A 57 -10.82 0.99 -16.40
N SER A 58 -11.46 1.94 -17.08
CA SER A 58 -10.89 2.61 -18.25
C SER A 58 -9.62 3.43 -17.94
N LYS A 59 -9.47 3.92 -16.71
CA LYS A 59 -8.31 4.69 -16.24
C LYS A 59 -7.31 3.82 -15.47
N SER A 60 -7.67 2.60 -15.12
CA SER A 60 -6.85 1.68 -14.32
C SER A 60 -5.53 1.33 -15.01
N TYR A 61 -5.50 1.33 -16.34
CA TYR A 61 -4.28 1.17 -17.11
C TYR A 61 -3.25 2.29 -16.81
N HIS A 62 -3.69 3.53 -16.69
CA HIS A 62 -2.83 4.67 -16.36
C HIS A 62 -2.38 4.65 -14.90
N LEU A 63 -3.12 3.97 -14.03
CA LEU A 63 -2.76 3.77 -12.62
C LEU A 63 -1.83 2.55 -12.42
N GLY A 64 -1.59 1.77 -13.47
CA GLY A 64 -0.72 0.59 -13.41
C GLY A 64 -1.37 -0.67 -12.86
N PHE A 65 -2.70 -0.69 -12.74
CA PHE A 65 -3.47 -1.86 -12.24
C PHE A 65 -3.64 -2.85 -13.35
N GLY A 66 -3.04 -3.42 -14.11
CA GLY A 66 -3.28 -4.40 -15.15
C GLY A 66 -4.69 -4.35 -15.78
N LYS A 67 -4.97 -5.25 -16.68
CA LYS A 67 -6.26 -5.31 -17.39
C LYS A 67 -7.35 -6.10 -16.64
N THR A 68 -6.97 -6.91 -15.67
CA THR A 68 -7.89 -7.79 -14.94
C THR A 68 -8.49 -7.05 -13.75
N PRO A 69 -9.82 -6.97 -13.62
CA PRO A 69 -10.47 -6.39 -12.45
C PRO A 69 -10.07 -7.13 -11.19
N ILE A 70 -9.75 -6.37 -10.13
CA ILE A 70 -9.42 -6.92 -8.83
C ILE A 70 -10.71 -7.10 -8.04
N THR A 71 -11.06 -8.35 -7.74
CA THR A 71 -12.25 -8.63 -6.94
C THR A 71 -11.97 -8.46 -5.45
N ARG A 72 -13.02 -8.16 -4.67
CA ARG A 72 -12.94 -8.03 -3.22
C ARG A 72 -12.37 -9.30 -2.55
N SER A 73 -12.82 -10.48 -2.99
CA SER A 73 -12.34 -11.75 -2.44
C SER A 73 -10.86 -11.98 -2.71
N THR A 74 -10.38 -11.63 -3.90
CA THR A 74 -8.96 -11.74 -4.26
C THR A 74 -8.11 -10.79 -3.43
N LEU A 75 -8.53 -9.54 -3.26
CA LEU A 75 -7.82 -8.56 -2.47
C LEU A 75 -7.81 -8.93 -0.97
N SER A 76 -8.95 -9.34 -0.43
CA SER A 76 -9.07 -9.81 0.96
C SER A 76 -8.15 -11.00 1.23
N LYS A 77 -8.16 -12.01 0.34
CA LYS A 77 -7.29 -13.18 0.46
C LYS A 77 -5.81 -12.81 0.39
N ALA A 78 -5.44 -11.90 -0.50
CA ALA A 78 -4.08 -11.40 -0.60
C ALA A 78 -3.64 -10.69 0.69
N ASN A 79 -4.49 -9.82 1.25
CA ASN A 79 -4.19 -9.13 2.51
C ASN A 79 -4.04 -10.10 3.70
N MET A 80 -4.81 -11.18 3.72
CA MET A 80 -4.77 -12.15 4.81
C MET A 80 -3.54 -13.08 4.75
N LEU A 81 -3.11 -13.48 3.56
CA LEU A 81 -2.13 -14.57 3.40
C LEU A 81 -0.73 -14.10 3.03
N ARG A 82 -0.57 -12.89 2.51
CA ARG A 82 0.74 -12.36 2.12
C ARG A 82 1.52 -11.84 3.31
N ASP A 83 2.83 -12.02 3.26
CA ASP A 83 3.74 -11.51 4.30
C ASP A 83 3.75 -9.98 4.29
N TYR A 84 3.22 -9.38 5.36
CA TYR A 84 3.17 -7.93 5.54
C TYR A 84 4.54 -7.26 5.59
N ARG A 85 5.59 -8.03 5.94
CA ARG A 85 6.97 -7.50 6.07
C ARG A 85 7.52 -6.94 4.77
N VAL A 86 7.00 -7.43 3.62
CA VAL A 86 7.35 -6.88 2.30
C VAL A 86 6.90 -5.42 2.21
N PHE A 87 5.67 -5.15 2.62
CA PHE A 87 5.08 -3.81 2.59
C PHE A 87 5.71 -2.90 3.65
N GLU A 88 5.95 -3.42 4.85
CA GLU A 88 6.63 -2.73 5.94
C GLU A 88 8.04 -2.28 5.53
N SER A 89 8.85 -3.19 5.00
CA SER A 89 10.21 -2.89 4.53
C SER A 89 10.21 -1.84 3.42
N PHE A 90 9.22 -1.88 2.54
CA PHE A 90 9.05 -0.88 1.50
C PHE A 90 8.66 0.48 2.08
N ALA A 91 7.77 0.52 3.06
CA ALA A 91 7.38 1.76 3.75
C ALA A 91 8.58 2.43 4.42
N TYR A 92 9.39 1.70 5.16
CA TYR A 92 10.62 2.24 5.74
C TYR A 92 11.61 2.76 4.70
N HIS A 93 11.74 2.06 3.57
CA HIS A 93 12.57 2.56 2.47
C HIS A 93 12.05 3.89 1.92
N MET A 94 10.73 4.02 1.75
CA MET A 94 10.12 5.26 1.28
C MET A 94 10.30 6.41 2.27
N VAL A 95 10.19 6.14 3.57
CA VAL A 95 10.46 7.14 4.63
C VAL A 95 11.91 7.63 4.54
N ASN A 96 12.87 6.72 4.39
CA ASN A 96 14.29 7.09 4.25
C ASN A 96 14.54 7.96 3.01
N LEU A 97 13.92 7.60 1.87
CA LEU A 97 14.01 8.41 0.65
C LEU A 97 13.41 9.82 0.82
N ALA A 98 12.27 9.90 1.51
CA ALA A 98 11.63 11.18 1.80
C ALA A 98 12.51 12.06 2.71
N GLN A 99 13.11 11.48 3.74
CA GLN A 99 14.03 12.18 4.65
C GLN A 99 15.28 12.70 3.92
N GLN A 100 15.85 11.90 2.99
CA GLN A 100 17.01 12.31 2.19
C GLN A 100 16.69 13.48 1.24
N LYS A 101 15.46 13.53 0.71
CA LYS A 101 15.00 14.61 -0.19
C LYS A 101 14.59 15.88 0.57
N ARG A 102 14.41 15.80 1.86
CA ARG A 102 14.06 16.94 2.70
C ARG A 102 15.31 17.79 2.95
N THR A 103 15.58 18.73 2.04
CA THR A 103 16.74 19.63 2.10
C THR A 103 16.50 20.87 2.98
N ASP A 104 15.25 21.24 3.21
CA ASP A 104 14.90 22.44 3.96
C ASP A 104 14.58 22.09 5.41
N LYS A 105 15.43 22.55 6.30
CA LYS A 105 15.10 22.63 7.73
C LYS A 105 14.20 23.86 7.92
N GLU A 106 12.90 23.69 7.81
CA GLU A 106 11.93 24.76 8.11
C GLU A 106 12.01 25.24 9.56
N PHE A 107 12.57 24.41 10.44
CA PHE A 107 12.78 24.75 11.84
C PHE A 107 14.19 24.34 12.26
N ASP A 108 14.97 25.31 12.76
CA ASP A 108 16.26 25.04 13.40
C ASP A 108 16.03 24.60 14.86
N LEU A 109 15.62 23.34 15.00
CA LEU A 109 15.37 22.72 16.30
C LEU A 109 16.60 21.90 16.70
N ASN A 110 17.28 22.31 17.76
CA ASN A 110 18.36 21.55 18.35
C ASN A 110 17.81 20.48 19.31
N GLY A 111 18.02 19.20 18.98
CA GLY A 111 17.60 18.09 19.81
C GLY A 111 16.88 16.97 19.03
N THR A 112 16.49 15.91 19.73
CA THR A 112 15.71 14.81 19.16
C THR A 112 14.23 15.07 19.43
N PHE A 113 13.46 15.24 18.36
CA PHE A 113 12.02 15.48 18.44
C PHE A 113 11.25 14.24 18.00
N TYR A 114 10.21 13.91 18.75
CA TYR A 114 9.29 12.82 18.46
C TYR A 114 7.91 13.43 18.12
N ALA A 115 7.36 13.06 16.96
CA ALA A 115 5.98 13.37 16.64
C ALA A 115 5.09 12.22 17.12
N PHE A 116 4.11 12.54 17.95
CA PHE A 116 3.05 11.61 18.34
C PHE A 116 1.81 11.92 17.51
N ASP A 117 1.39 10.95 16.71
CA ASP A 117 0.09 10.95 16.07
C ASP A 117 -0.72 9.77 16.60
N SER A 118 -1.97 10.01 16.97
CA SER A 118 -2.88 8.97 17.44
C SER A 118 -3.89 8.67 16.35
N THR A 119 -3.79 7.49 15.74
CA THR A 119 -4.83 6.97 14.85
C THR A 119 -5.77 6.12 15.67
N ALA A 120 -7.03 6.51 15.76
CA ALA A 120 -8.08 5.67 16.33
C ALA A 120 -8.47 4.60 15.30
N ILE A 121 -8.34 3.33 15.68
CA ILE A 121 -8.83 2.20 14.89
C ILE A 121 -10.06 1.67 15.61
N ASP A 122 -11.24 1.86 15.02
CA ASP A 122 -12.47 1.25 15.50
C ASP A 122 -12.44 -0.25 15.20
N LEU A 123 -12.26 -1.04 16.25
CA LEU A 123 -12.39 -2.49 16.15
C LEU A 123 -13.87 -2.85 16.19
N CYS A 124 -14.33 -3.54 15.17
CA CYS A 124 -15.68 -4.11 15.18
C CYS A 124 -15.76 -5.21 16.23
N LEU A 125 -16.40 -4.94 17.36
CA LEU A 125 -16.53 -5.87 18.50
C LEU A 125 -17.27 -7.16 18.13
N SER A 126 -18.01 -7.19 17.02
CA SER A 126 -18.71 -8.39 16.52
C SER A 126 -17.77 -9.51 16.01
N LEU A 127 -16.46 -9.31 16.06
CA LEU A 127 -15.47 -10.34 15.72
C LEU A 127 -15.05 -11.19 16.95
N TYR A 128 -15.56 -10.87 18.14
CA TYR A 128 -15.16 -11.53 19.39
C TYR A 128 -16.29 -12.36 20.07
N ASP A 129 -17.44 -12.55 19.39
CA ASP A 129 -18.51 -13.44 19.84
C ASP A 129 -18.40 -14.82 19.17
#